data_5b0c955852d085e3f216fc246174d533
#
_entry.id   5b0c955852d085e3f216fc246174d533
#
_cell.length_a   1.000
_cell.length_b   1.000
_cell.length_c   1.000
_cell.angle_alpha   90.00
_cell.angle_beta   90.00
_cell.angle_gamma   90.00
#
_symmetry.space_group_name_H-M   'P 1'
#
loop_
_entity.id
_entity.type
_entity.pdbx_description
1 polymer ?
#
loop_
_entity_poly.entity_id
_entity_poly.type
_entity_poly.pdbx_seq_one_letter_code
_entity_poly.pdbx_strand_id
1 'polypeptide(L)'
;NASGAGQITIRDLIKSSLRMRPERIVVGEVRGGEALDMLQAMNTGHDGSLSTGHANSTRDMLSRLETMVLQGAAGLPLEAIRQQIASAVDIIIHLSRLRDHSRKTMEITEVVGYENGQIILNPLYVFEEDEKSTLEKVHGSLKRTKNPMVHTFKLQLSLIHI
;
A
#
# COMPACT_ATOMS: atom_id res chain seq x y z
N ASN A 1 -6.25 8.84 -28.41
CA ASN A 1 -7.31 8.70 -29.42
C ASN A 1 -8.64 9.11 -28.79
N ALA A 2 -9.30 10.14 -29.30
CA ALA A 2 -10.60 10.63 -28.77
C ALA A 2 -11.73 9.58 -28.82
N SER A 3 -11.56 8.52 -29.61
CA SER A 3 -12.51 7.40 -29.75
C SER A 3 -12.28 6.24 -28.76
N GLY A 4 -11.21 6.28 -27.95
CA GLY A 4 -10.84 5.17 -27.06
C GLY A 4 -10.38 3.88 -27.77
N ALA A 5 -10.39 3.86 -29.09
CA ALA A 5 -9.96 2.69 -29.86
C ALA A 5 -8.45 2.47 -29.72
N GLY A 6 -8.04 1.26 -29.31
CA GLY A 6 -6.65 0.90 -29.07
C GLY A 6 -6.09 1.40 -27.73
N GLN A 7 -6.93 1.85 -26.78
CA GLN A 7 -6.50 2.20 -25.44
C GLN A 7 -6.09 0.93 -24.69
N ILE A 8 -4.86 0.94 -24.15
CA ILE A 8 -4.38 -0.08 -23.22
C ILE A 8 -4.43 0.52 -21.82
N THR A 9 -5.18 -0.11 -20.93
CA THR A 9 -5.34 0.33 -19.54
C THR A 9 -4.34 -0.36 -18.60
N ILE A 10 -4.11 0.20 -17.42
CA ILE A 10 -3.32 -0.48 -16.36
C ILE A 10 -3.94 -1.83 -16.01
N ARG A 11 -5.27 -1.93 -16.00
CA ARG A 11 -6.00 -3.19 -15.83
C ARG A 11 -5.61 -4.25 -16.86
N ASP A 12 -5.51 -3.88 -18.15
CA ASP A 12 -5.11 -4.80 -19.22
C ASP A 12 -3.66 -5.25 -19.03
N LEU A 13 -2.78 -4.34 -18.59
CA LEU A 13 -1.38 -4.64 -18.31
C LEU A 13 -1.23 -5.59 -17.12
N ILE A 14 -1.97 -5.38 -16.03
CA ILE A 14 -1.99 -6.29 -14.87
C ILE A 14 -2.44 -7.68 -15.31
N LYS A 15 -3.56 -7.80 -16.04
CA LYS A 15 -4.05 -9.08 -16.54
C LYS A 15 -3.07 -9.79 -17.48
N SER A 16 -2.37 -9.04 -18.31
CA SER A 16 -1.36 -9.59 -19.21
C SER A 16 -0.13 -10.05 -18.45
N SER A 17 0.33 -9.27 -17.45
CA SER A 17 1.49 -9.64 -16.62
C SER A 17 1.25 -10.91 -15.81
N LEU A 18 0.03 -11.13 -15.28
CA LEU A 18 -0.33 -12.36 -14.57
C LEU A 18 -0.17 -13.63 -15.44
N ARG A 19 -0.39 -13.51 -16.76
CA ARG A 19 -0.21 -14.64 -17.70
C ARG A 19 1.25 -14.97 -17.99
N MET A 20 2.18 -14.07 -17.66
CA MET A 20 3.62 -14.30 -17.81
C MET A 20 4.23 -15.05 -16.61
N ARG A 21 3.41 -15.45 -15.63
CA ARG A 21 3.83 -16.12 -14.38
C ARG A 21 4.92 -15.36 -13.63
N PRO A 22 4.71 -14.08 -13.31
CA PRO A 22 5.69 -13.29 -12.58
C PRO A 22 5.79 -13.77 -11.13
N GLU A 23 6.96 -13.64 -10.52
CA GLU A 23 7.10 -13.81 -9.07
C GLU A 23 6.53 -12.61 -8.32
N ARG A 24 6.71 -11.41 -8.87
CA ARG A 24 6.25 -10.14 -8.30
C ARG A 24 5.69 -9.23 -9.38
N ILE A 25 4.71 -8.43 -9.00
CA ILE A 25 4.12 -7.41 -9.87
C ILE A 25 4.41 -6.04 -9.25
N VAL A 26 4.98 -5.14 -10.04
CA VAL A 26 5.20 -3.76 -9.65
C VAL A 26 4.25 -2.88 -10.44
N VAL A 27 3.25 -2.31 -9.75
CA VAL A 27 2.34 -1.33 -10.32
C VAL A 27 2.85 0.05 -9.95
N GLY A 28 3.29 0.82 -10.95
CA GLY A 28 3.90 2.14 -10.72
C GLY A 28 3.02 3.07 -9.89
N GLU A 29 1.71 3.06 -10.12
CA GLU A 29 0.73 3.84 -9.36
C GLU A 29 -0.69 3.31 -9.58
N VAL A 30 -1.54 3.39 -8.54
CA VAL A 30 -2.99 3.18 -8.65
C VAL A 30 -3.74 4.48 -8.39
N ARG A 31 -4.73 4.78 -9.23
CA ARG A 31 -5.52 6.01 -9.17
C ARG A 31 -7.04 5.77 -9.24
N GLY A 32 -7.47 4.59 -9.68
CA GLY A 32 -8.86 4.28 -9.92
C GLY A 32 -9.17 2.78 -9.81
N GLY A 33 -10.13 2.31 -10.58
CA GLY A 33 -10.68 0.96 -10.49
C GLY A 33 -9.71 -0.20 -10.71
N GLU A 34 -8.53 0.06 -11.29
CA GLU A 34 -7.45 -0.91 -11.41
C GLU A 34 -6.90 -1.39 -10.06
N ALA A 35 -7.18 -0.66 -8.98
CA ALA A 35 -6.82 -1.07 -7.63
C ALA A 35 -7.41 -2.45 -7.28
N LEU A 36 -8.60 -2.78 -7.77
CA LEU A 36 -9.19 -4.11 -7.56
C LEU A 36 -8.33 -5.20 -8.20
N ASP A 37 -7.91 -5.01 -9.45
CA ASP A 37 -7.10 -6.00 -10.19
C ASP A 37 -5.72 -6.16 -9.53
N MET A 38 -5.14 -5.06 -9.02
CA MET A 38 -3.90 -5.08 -8.25
C MET A 38 -4.05 -5.90 -6.95
N LEU A 39 -5.10 -5.64 -6.15
CA LEU A 39 -5.35 -6.39 -4.91
C LEU A 39 -5.60 -7.87 -5.18
N GLN A 40 -6.32 -8.20 -6.26
CA GLN A 40 -6.53 -9.59 -6.67
C GLN A 40 -5.20 -10.27 -7.05
N ALA A 41 -4.32 -9.57 -7.77
CA ALA A 41 -3.01 -10.08 -8.11
C ALA A 41 -2.17 -10.35 -6.84
N MET A 42 -2.15 -9.42 -5.88
CA MET A 42 -1.45 -9.58 -4.60
C MET A 42 -2.00 -10.72 -3.75
N ASN A 43 -3.31 -11.01 -3.83
CA ASN A 43 -3.97 -12.10 -3.10
C ASN A 43 -3.81 -13.48 -3.77
N THR A 44 -3.18 -13.58 -4.96
CA THR A 44 -3.10 -14.83 -5.73
C THR A 44 -1.68 -15.37 -5.88
N GLY A 45 -0.84 -15.21 -4.85
CA GLY A 45 0.47 -15.84 -4.78
C GLY A 45 1.60 -15.03 -5.43
N HIS A 46 1.45 -13.70 -5.53
CA HIS A 46 2.49 -12.80 -6.02
C HIS A 46 3.05 -11.98 -4.83
N ASP A 47 3.55 -12.69 -3.82
CA ASP A 47 4.12 -12.09 -2.61
C ASP A 47 5.30 -11.16 -2.94
N GLY A 48 5.37 -10.04 -2.21
CA GLY A 48 6.39 -9.01 -2.44
C GLY A 48 6.09 -8.10 -3.63
N SER A 49 4.86 -8.11 -4.15
CA SER A 49 4.39 -7.12 -5.13
C SER A 49 4.33 -5.74 -4.51
N LEU A 50 4.56 -4.71 -5.33
CA LEU A 50 4.66 -3.32 -4.90
C LEU A 50 3.75 -2.42 -5.71
N SER A 51 3.19 -1.41 -5.06
CA SER A 51 2.48 -0.33 -5.74
C SER A 51 2.67 0.99 -5.00
N THR A 52 2.39 2.09 -5.68
CA THR A 52 2.33 3.41 -5.05
C THR A 52 0.93 4.01 -5.19
N GLY A 53 0.64 4.96 -4.33
CA GLY A 53 -0.58 5.76 -4.38
C GLY A 53 -0.38 7.07 -3.60
N HIS A 54 -1.25 8.04 -3.83
CA HIS A 54 -1.19 9.33 -3.17
C HIS A 54 -2.24 9.43 -2.07
N ALA A 55 -1.80 9.72 -0.85
CA ALA A 55 -2.64 10.00 0.31
C ALA A 55 -1.89 10.87 1.33
N ASN A 56 -2.61 11.47 2.27
CA ASN A 56 -2.01 12.32 3.30
C ASN A 56 -1.54 11.52 4.52
N SER A 57 -2.02 10.29 4.67
CA SER A 57 -1.65 9.39 5.76
C SER A 57 -1.86 7.92 5.36
N THR A 58 -1.36 6.99 6.17
CA THR A 58 -1.61 5.55 6.00
C THR A 58 -3.11 5.23 6.03
N ARG A 59 -3.88 5.83 6.94
CA ARG A 59 -5.34 5.64 7.02
C ARG A 59 -6.07 6.20 5.80
N ASP A 60 -5.66 7.38 5.34
CA ASP A 60 -6.26 7.98 4.13
C ASP A 60 -6.00 7.13 2.89
N MET A 61 -4.83 6.47 2.82
CA MET A 61 -4.54 5.55 1.73
C MET A 61 -5.50 4.37 1.71
N LEU A 62 -5.83 3.79 2.86
CA LEU A 62 -6.81 2.71 2.94
C LEU A 62 -8.19 3.17 2.50
N SER A 63 -8.67 4.31 2.98
CA SER A 63 -9.94 4.91 2.53
C SER A 63 -9.96 5.18 1.01
N ARG A 64 -8.85 5.66 0.45
CA ARG A 64 -8.74 5.84 -1.00
C ARG A 64 -8.76 4.52 -1.75
N LEU A 65 -8.09 3.49 -1.25
CA LEU A 65 -8.15 2.14 -1.85
C LEU A 65 -9.58 1.61 -1.86
N GLU A 66 -10.35 1.77 -0.77
CA GLU A 66 -11.77 1.42 -0.72
C GLU A 66 -12.55 2.11 -1.87
N THR A 67 -12.36 3.42 -2.03
CA THR A 67 -13.01 4.21 -3.08
C THR A 67 -12.60 3.77 -4.49
N MET A 68 -11.30 3.51 -4.72
CA MET A 68 -10.79 3.03 -6.01
C MET A 68 -11.35 1.65 -6.36
N VAL A 69 -11.43 0.73 -5.39
CA VAL A 69 -12.01 -0.60 -5.61
C VAL A 69 -13.48 -0.50 -5.97
N LEU A 70 -14.24 0.37 -5.30
CA LEU A 70 -15.66 0.62 -5.65
C LEU A 70 -15.83 1.16 -7.06
N GLN A 71 -14.90 1.96 -7.57
CA GLN A 71 -14.91 2.40 -8.98
C GLN A 71 -14.68 1.24 -9.96
N GLY A 72 -13.91 0.24 -9.56
CA GLY A 72 -13.61 -0.95 -10.38
C GLY A 72 -14.70 -2.02 -10.36
N ALA A 73 -15.51 -2.08 -9.30
CA ALA A 73 -16.55 -3.08 -9.09
C ALA A 73 -17.70 -2.51 -8.27
N ALA A 74 -18.62 -1.85 -8.97
CA ALA A 74 -19.87 -1.39 -8.38
C ALA A 74 -20.66 -2.59 -7.81
N GLY A 75 -21.09 -2.48 -6.55
CA GLY A 75 -21.90 -3.50 -5.88
C GLY A 75 -21.14 -4.45 -4.95
N LEU A 76 -19.82 -4.35 -4.83
CA LEU A 76 -19.11 -5.06 -3.77
C LEU A 76 -19.44 -4.45 -2.39
N PRO A 77 -19.79 -5.26 -1.38
CA PRO A 77 -19.95 -4.78 -0.01
C PRO A 77 -18.63 -4.17 0.51
N LEU A 78 -18.73 -3.04 1.22
CA LEU A 78 -17.55 -2.35 1.78
C LEU A 78 -16.73 -3.27 2.69
N GLU A 79 -17.40 -4.13 3.42
CA GLU A 79 -16.78 -5.13 4.27
C GLU A 79 -15.88 -6.10 3.48
N ALA A 80 -16.37 -6.62 2.35
CA ALA A 80 -15.59 -7.49 1.47
C ALA A 80 -14.37 -6.77 0.88
N ILE A 81 -14.52 -5.47 0.55
CA ILE A 81 -13.41 -4.64 0.07
C ILE A 81 -12.34 -4.51 1.13
N ARG A 82 -12.71 -4.20 2.37
CA ARG A 82 -11.80 -4.06 3.51
C ARG A 82 -11.05 -5.36 3.81
N GLN A 83 -11.76 -6.49 3.76
CA GLN A 83 -11.14 -7.81 3.90
C GLN A 83 -10.12 -8.08 2.80
N GLN A 84 -10.44 -7.76 1.54
CA GLN A 84 -9.50 -7.90 0.42
C GLN A 84 -8.25 -7.02 0.59
N ILE A 85 -8.43 -5.77 1.01
CA ILE A 85 -7.30 -4.86 1.26
C ILE A 85 -6.43 -5.40 2.38
N ALA A 86 -7.02 -5.81 3.51
CA ALA A 86 -6.29 -6.33 4.65
C ALA A 86 -5.56 -7.65 4.38
N SER A 87 -6.05 -8.44 3.42
CA SER A 87 -5.40 -9.67 2.97
C SER A 87 -4.28 -9.44 1.98
N ALA A 88 -4.40 -8.40 1.13
CA ALA A 88 -3.46 -8.14 0.04
C ALA A 88 -2.26 -7.29 0.44
N VAL A 89 -2.45 -6.37 1.39
CA VAL A 89 -1.44 -5.38 1.77
C VAL A 89 -0.81 -5.79 3.09
N ASP A 90 0.49 -6.06 3.09
CA ASP A 90 1.24 -6.40 4.30
C ASP A 90 1.81 -5.15 4.98
N ILE A 91 2.41 -4.23 4.21
CA ILE A 91 3.13 -3.05 4.73
C ILE A 91 2.74 -1.81 3.92
N ILE A 92 2.52 -0.72 4.62
CA ILE A 92 2.37 0.62 4.02
C ILE A 92 3.52 1.51 4.50
N ILE A 93 4.22 2.11 3.54
CA ILE A 93 5.29 3.07 3.81
C ILE A 93 4.78 4.45 3.39
N HIS A 94 4.58 5.33 4.36
CA HIS A 94 4.13 6.69 4.12
C HIS A 94 5.31 7.64 4.03
N LEU A 95 5.43 8.31 2.87
CA LEU A 95 6.40 9.36 2.62
C LEU A 95 5.68 10.70 2.52
N SER A 96 6.28 11.74 3.09
CA SER A 96 5.74 13.10 2.98
C SER A 96 6.82 14.11 2.64
N ARG A 97 6.37 15.21 2.02
CA ARG A 97 7.18 16.41 1.85
C ARG A 97 6.92 17.33 3.04
N LEU A 98 7.96 17.63 3.78
CA LEU A 98 7.87 18.46 4.98
C LEU A 98 7.94 19.96 4.67
N ARG A 99 7.78 20.81 5.69
CA ARG A 99 7.75 22.29 5.58
C ARG A 99 9.03 22.87 4.98
N ASP A 100 10.16 22.23 5.19
CA ASP A 100 11.47 22.59 4.61
C ASP A 100 11.69 22.03 3.21
N HIS A 101 10.63 21.52 2.58
CA HIS A 101 10.64 20.85 1.27
C HIS A 101 11.43 19.54 1.19
N SER A 102 12.03 19.08 2.28
CA SER A 102 12.64 17.74 2.33
C SER A 102 11.58 16.64 2.25
N ARG A 103 11.97 15.47 1.72
CA ARG A 103 11.12 14.28 1.70
C ARG A 103 11.62 13.31 2.76
N LYS A 104 10.71 12.85 3.61
CA LYS A 104 11.01 11.90 4.67
C LYS A 104 10.01 10.75 4.66
N THR A 105 10.46 9.59 5.11
CA THR A 105 9.56 8.52 5.51
C THR A 105 8.96 8.89 6.85
N MET A 106 7.65 9.01 6.88
CA MET A 106 6.92 9.43 8.09
C MET A 106 6.49 8.26 8.94
N GLU A 107 6.14 7.14 8.28
CA GLU A 107 5.59 5.98 8.95
C GLU A 107 5.86 4.71 8.13
N ILE A 108 6.15 3.61 8.83
CA ILE A 108 6.12 2.25 8.29
C ILE A 108 5.14 1.47 9.15
N THR A 109 4.04 1.02 8.54
CA THR A 109 2.92 0.42 9.25
C THR A 109 2.57 -0.93 8.65
N GLU A 110 2.45 -1.94 9.49
CA GLU A 110 1.95 -3.25 9.14
C GLU A 110 0.41 -3.23 9.11
N VAL A 111 -0.17 -3.89 8.13
CA VAL A 111 -1.58 -4.21 8.07
C VAL A 111 -1.77 -5.59 8.70
N VAL A 112 -2.33 -5.63 9.91
CA VAL A 112 -2.44 -6.87 10.69
C VAL A 112 -3.63 -7.73 10.27
N GLY A 113 -4.71 -7.10 9.82
CA GLY A 113 -5.90 -7.84 9.42
C GLY A 113 -7.16 -6.96 9.43
N TYR A 114 -8.29 -7.64 9.48
CA TYR A 114 -9.61 -7.01 9.51
C TYR A 114 -10.42 -7.54 10.68
N GLU A 115 -10.87 -6.66 11.57
CA GLU A 115 -11.65 -6.99 12.76
C GLU A 115 -12.70 -5.92 13.03
N ASN A 116 -13.90 -6.32 13.43
CA ASN A 116 -14.98 -5.42 13.83
C ASN A 116 -15.28 -4.28 12.84
N GLY A 117 -15.26 -4.59 11.55
CA GLY A 117 -15.53 -3.59 10.51
C GLY A 117 -14.35 -2.68 10.15
N GLN A 118 -13.17 -2.89 10.71
CA GLN A 118 -12.00 -2.04 10.50
C GLN A 118 -10.75 -2.81 10.12
N ILE A 119 -9.90 -2.18 9.30
CA ILE A 119 -8.55 -2.68 9.03
C ILE A 119 -7.66 -2.31 10.21
N ILE A 120 -6.99 -3.31 10.78
CA ILE A 120 -6.11 -3.15 11.93
C ILE A 120 -4.71 -2.81 11.47
N LEU A 121 -4.19 -1.72 11.98
CA LEU A 121 -2.87 -1.19 11.66
C LEU A 121 -1.94 -1.28 12.88
N ASN A 122 -0.69 -1.64 12.61
CA ASN A 122 0.38 -1.74 13.60
C ASN A 122 1.58 -0.89 13.16
N PRO A 123 1.70 0.36 13.63
CA PRO A 123 2.86 1.20 13.33
C PRO A 123 4.15 0.60 13.88
N LEU A 124 5.11 0.30 12.99
CA LEU A 124 6.41 -0.27 13.35
C LEU A 124 7.48 0.81 13.50
N TYR A 125 7.42 1.85 12.65
CA TYR A 125 8.32 3.00 12.70
C TYR A 125 7.51 4.28 12.49
N VAL A 126 7.89 5.34 13.21
CA VAL A 126 7.30 6.68 13.11
C VAL A 126 8.41 7.72 13.08
N PHE A 127 8.29 8.73 12.23
CA PHE A 127 9.21 9.84 12.20
C PHE A 127 8.95 10.78 13.38
N GLU A 128 9.98 11.08 14.11
CA GLU A 128 9.94 12.04 15.22
C GLU A 128 10.92 13.17 14.94
N GLU A 129 10.39 14.40 14.99
CA GLU A 129 11.23 15.59 15.00
C GLU A 129 11.95 15.71 16.34
N ASP A 130 13.14 16.25 16.33
CA ASP A 130 13.92 16.55 17.52
C ASP A 130 14.04 18.07 17.78
N GLU A 131 14.67 18.42 18.86
CA GLU A 131 14.84 19.82 19.33
C GLU A 131 15.67 20.69 18.36
N LYS A 132 16.36 20.09 17.40
CA LYS A 132 17.11 20.83 16.37
C LYS A 132 16.25 21.29 15.21
N SER A 133 14.96 20.88 15.18
CA SER A 133 14.00 21.32 14.18
C SER A 133 13.68 22.80 14.34
N THR A 134 13.62 23.51 13.22
CA THR A 134 13.23 24.91 13.12
C THR A 134 12.04 25.06 12.15
N LEU A 135 11.50 26.26 12.02
CA LEU A 135 10.48 26.54 11.01
C LEU A 135 11.01 26.32 9.58
N GLU A 136 12.30 26.59 9.34
CA GLU A 136 12.91 26.52 8.03
C GLU A 136 13.56 25.16 7.73
N LYS A 137 13.88 24.37 8.75
CA LYS A 137 14.58 23.09 8.60
C LYS A 137 14.03 22.05 9.56
N VAL A 138 13.66 20.91 9.02
CA VAL A 138 13.20 19.75 9.79
C VAL A 138 14.40 18.83 10.10
N HIS A 139 14.62 18.61 11.38
CA HIS A 139 15.59 17.64 11.89
C HIS A 139 14.86 16.55 12.67
N GLY A 140 15.25 15.31 12.49
CA GLY A 140 14.59 14.17 13.14
C GLY A 140 14.97 12.85 12.49
N SER A 141 14.44 11.78 13.02
CA SER A 141 14.73 10.43 12.55
C SER A 141 13.49 9.53 12.60
N LEU A 142 13.50 8.53 11.74
CA LEU A 142 12.52 7.44 11.77
C LEU A 142 12.87 6.52 12.93
N LYS A 143 12.01 6.46 13.95
CA LYS A 143 12.22 5.67 15.15
C LYS A 143 11.35 4.44 15.18
N ARG A 144 11.93 3.35 15.62
CA ARG A 144 11.18 2.11 15.85
C ARG A 144 10.25 2.29 17.05
N THR A 145 9.00 1.86 16.90
CA THR A 145 8.03 1.79 17.98
C THR A 145 8.34 0.58 18.90
N LYS A 146 7.61 0.45 19.99
CA LYS A 146 7.66 -0.74 20.85
C LYS A 146 6.86 -1.91 20.32
N ASN A 147 6.10 -1.71 19.25
CA ASN A 147 5.24 -2.73 18.67
C ASN A 147 6.08 -3.77 17.92
N PRO A 148 5.96 -5.06 18.21
CA PRO A 148 6.56 -6.10 17.40
C PRO A 148 5.80 -6.24 16.07
N MET A 149 6.49 -6.69 15.04
CA MET A 149 5.85 -7.11 13.81
C MET A 149 5.10 -8.44 14.06
N VAL A 150 3.85 -8.52 13.61
CA VAL A 150 2.97 -9.69 13.84
C VAL A 150 3.19 -10.76 12.77
N HIS A 151 3.17 -10.37 11.49
CA HIS A 151 3.27 -11.31 10.37
C HIS A 151 4.71 -11.46 9.88
N THR A 152 5.50 -12.31 10.55
CA THR A 152 6.91 -12.56 10.19
C THR A 152 7.12 -13.78 9.30
N PHE A 153 6.07 -14.59 9.08
CA PHE A 153 6.19 -15.87 8.38
C PHE A 153 6.76 -15.74 6.95
N LYS A 154 6.27 -14.78 6.16
CA LYS A 154 6.77 -14.53 4.80
C LYS A 154 8.26 -14.16 4.80
N LEU A 155 8.71 -13.39 5.81
CA LEU A 155 10.12 -13.02 5.97
C LEU A 155 10.98 -14.24 6.35
N GLN A 156 10.47 -15.09 7.24
CA GLN A 156 11.16 -16.32 7.65
C GLN A 156 11.35 -17.28 6.48
N LEU A 157 10.32 -17.47 5.65
CA LEU A 157 10.43 -18.28 4.43
C LEU A 157 11.45 -17.71 3.44
N SER A 158 11.50 -16.39 3.28
CA SER A 158 12.48 -15.73 2.39
C SER A 158 13.91 -15.94 2.85
N LEU A 159 14.17 -16.01 4.16
CA LEU A 159 15.50 -16.26 4.72
C LEU A 159 15.96 -17.71 4.59
N ILE A 160 15.05 -18.67 4.43
CA ILE A 160 15.38 -20.10 4.24
C ILE A 160 15.91 -20.36 2.82
N HIS A 161 15.64 -19.49 1.86
CA HIS A 161 16.03 -19.61 0.46
C HIS A 161 17.27 -18.78 0.08
N ILE A 162 17.97 -18.18 1.06
CA ILE A 162 19.28 -17.56 0.91
C ILE A 162 20.34 -18.49 1.51
#